data_037eb703777e1393340ebfdb699157dc
#
_entry.id   037eb703777e1393340ebfdb699157dc
#
_cell.length_a   1.000
_cell.length_b   1.000
_cell.length_c   1.000
_cell.angle_alpha   90.00
_cell.angle_beta   90.00
_cell.angle_gamma   90.00
#
_symmetry.space_group_name_H-M   'P 1'
#
loop_
_entity.id
_entity.type
_entity.pdbx_description
1 polymer ?
#
loop_
_entity_poly.entity_id
_entity_poly.type
_entity_poly.pdbx_seq_one_letter_code
_entity_poly.pdbx_strand_id
1 'polypeptide(L)'
;MSVMKRYLLAAAAAVILIGLTFVVPSFTSYQLATVCAYLCGIAGLTLLTGAGGQLSLGQAALMAAGAYSYALTANSMADAGTEGTLLLLVPLAAAVLGAAVLGLVIGLAAGRLHGPYLAGFTMALVVALPAVTSTFSSVLGGDQGLWITVEKRPTALRGTVSNEAWQAWLAVVCSVLVLTLLANLLHGRFGRHLRAVRDNPVAAALAGINPARTKVTAFVISSAAAGMGGGLLAYTTQSASPGAYSLVFSLFLLMAAVVGGIGSLTGAVWGALLLVALPHLISTATARLDLSADLAQRLDGNLAVAIFGLVLILVVLLAPQGIQGLLVRIGRRIRPPRAVSPPLSSPKPAPPSTATPPTRIPAPHGQLPATPKGQ
;
A
#
# COMPACT_ATOMS: atom_id res chain seq x y z
N MET A 1 11.61 -8.78 -15.80
CA MET A 1 11.50 -7.56 -16.62
C MET A 1 12.67 -6.65 -16.31
N SER A 2 13.37 -6.11 -17.33
CA SER A 2 14.42 -5.11 -17.10
C SER A 2 13.83 -3.84 -16.46
N VAL A 3 14.63 -3.11 -15.68
CA VAL A 3 14.23 -1.86 -15.03
C VAL A 3 13.68 -0.86 -16.06
N MET A 4 14.35 -0.76 -17.21
CA MET A 4 13.94 0.06 -18.35
C MET A 4 12.50 -0.24 -18.83
N LYS A 5 12.14 -1.52 -18.97
CA LYS A 5 10.77 -1.91 -19.40
C LYS A 5 9.70 -1.50 -18.41
N ARG A 6 10.01 -1.45 -17.10
CA ARG A 6 9.07 -0.99 -16.06
C ARG A 6 8.81 0.50 -16.18
N TYR A 7 9.85 1.32 -16.35
CA TYR A 7 9.70 2.76 -16.54
C TYR A 7 8.92 3.09 -17.81
N LEU A 8 9.22 2.40 -18.91
CA LEU A 8 8.49 2.58 -20.17
C LEU A 8 6.99 2.23 -20.03
N LEU A 9 6.68 1.11 -19.37
CA LEU A 9 5.28 0.73 -19.12
C LEU A 9 4.56 1.73 -18.19
N ALA A 10 5.25 2.21 -17.15
CA ALA A 10 4.71 3.21 -16.24
C ALA A 10 4.45 4.55 -16.95
N ALA A 11 5.39 5.00 -17.78
CA ALA A 11 5.25 6.21 -18.59
C ALA A 11 4.13 6.05 -19.65
N ALA A 12 4.06 4.91 -20.33
CA ALA A 12 2.99 4.62 -21.28
C ALA A 12 1.61 4.61 -20.61
N ALA A 13 1.49 3.99 -19.43
CA ALA A 13 0.24 4.00 -18.65
C ALA A 13 -0.15 5.43 -18.24
N ALA A 14 0.80 6.25 -17.80
CA ALA A 14 0.54 7.66 -17.47
C ALA A 14 0.05 8.45 -18.69
N VAL A 15 0.71 8.31 -19.83
CA VAL A 15 0.32 8.99 -21.08
C VAL A 15 -1.07 8.56 -21.53
N ILE A 16 -1.40 7.26 -21.47
CA ILE A 16 -2.73 6.74 -21.83
C ILE A 16 -3.79 7.30 -20.89
N LEU A 17 -3.55 7.30 -19.57
CA LEU A 17 -4.52 7.82 -18.60
C LEU A 17 -4.72 9.33 -18.76
N ILE A 18 -3.66 10.10 -19.00
CA ILE A 18 -3.73 11.54 -19.29
C ILE A 18 -4.49 11.77 -20.61
N GLY A 19 -4.20 11.01 -21.67
CA GLY A 19 -4.91 11.09 -22.94
C GLY A 19 -6.41 10.79 -22.82
N LEU A 20 -6.77 9.85 -21.94
CA LEU A 20 -8.15 9.47 -21.68
C LEU A 20 -8.98 10.65 -21.10
N THR A 21 -8.35 11.53 -20.29
CA THR A 21 -9.04 12.68 -19.69
C THR A 21 -9.56 13.71 -20.71
N PHE A 22 -9.06 13.71 -21.94
CA PHE A 22 -9.58 14.59 -23.00
C PHE A 22 -10.90 14.10 -23.61
N VAL A 23 -11.21 12.81 -23.46
CA VAL A 23 -12.40 12.18 -24.06
C VAL A 23 -13.50 11.97 -23.01
N VAL A 24 -13.13 11.92 -21.74
CA VAL A 24 -14.04 11.53 -20.65
C VAL A 24 -14.61 12.78 -19.95
N PRO A 25 -15.87 12.72 -19.43
CA PRO A 25 -16.49 13.82 -18.68
C PRO A 25 -15.66 14.24 -17.45
N SER A 26 -15.76 15.52 -17.04
CA SER A 26 -15.04 16.10 -15.90
C SER A 26 -15.22 15.30 -14.60
N PHE A 27 -16.42 14.76 -14.36
CA PHE A 27 -16.69 13.93 -13.18
C PHE A 27 -15.82 12.66 -13.14
N THR A 28 -15.62 11.99 -14.29
CA THR A 28 -14.76 10.79 -14.35
C THR A 28 -13.29 11.16 -14.18
N SER A 29 -12.88 12.34 -14.64
CA SER A 29 -11.52 12.86 -14.38
C SER A 29 -11.29 13.10 -12.88
N TYR A 30 -12.28 13.65 -12.17
CA TYR A 30 -12.25 13.77 -10.70
C TYR A 30 -12.16 12.40 -10.01
N GLN A 31 -12.94 11.41 -10.47
CA GLN A 31 -12.84 10.04 -9.93
C GLN A 31 -11.47 9.42 -10.18
N LEU A 32 -10.87 9.64 -11.34
CA LEU A 32 -9.50 9.17 -11.65
C LEU A 32 -8.48 9.79 -10.68
N ALA A 33 -8.58 11.08 -10.39
CA ALA A 33 -7.73 11.74 -9.39
C ALA A 33 -7.88 11.10 -8.00
N THR A 34 -9.12 10.80 -7.59
CA THR A 34 -9.42 10.13 -6.32
C THR A 34 -8.86 8.70 -6.28
N VAL A 35 -9.00 7.92 -7.36
CA VAL A 35 -8.39 6.58 -7.50
C VAL A 35 -6.88 6.66 -7.32
N CYS A 36 -6.21 7.63 -7.95
CA CYS A 36 -4.77 7.83 -7.84
C CYS A 36 -4.33 8.22 -6.42
N ALA A 37 -5.10 9.06 -5.72
CA ALA A 37 -4.86 9.42 -4.33
C ALA A 37 -4.97 8.19 -3.41
N TYR A 38 -6.03 7.40 -3.53
CA TYR A 38 -6.22 6.17 -2.76
C TYR A 38 -5.15 5.11 -3.10
N LEU A 39 -4.77 5.02 -4.38
CA LEU A 39 -3.73 4.11 -4.83
C LEU A 39 -2.39 4.36 -4.11
N CYS A 40 -2.00 5.62 -3.89
CA CYS A 40 -0.80 5.95 -3.11
C CYS A 40 -0.89 5.40 -1.67
N GLY A 41 -2.04 5.60 -1.00
CA GLY A 41 -2.28 5.08 0.34
C GLY A 41 -2.26 3.55 0.39
N ILE A 42 -3.00 2.89 -0.52
CA ILE A 42 -3.08 1.42 -0.61
C ILE A 42 -1.73 0.81 -0.98
N ALA A 43 -0.95 1.43 -1.87
CA ALA A 43 0.38 0.95 -2.25
C ALA A 43 1.36 1.01 -1.07
N GLY A 44 1.33 2.09 -0.27
CA GLY A 44 2.07 2.19 0.99
C GLY A 44 1.69 1.08 1.97
N LEU A 45 0.38 0.84 2.16
CA LEU A 45 -0.13 -0.21 3.02
C LEU A 45 0.25 -1.61 2.51
N THR A 46 0.22 -1.83 1.20
CA THR A 46 0.63 -3.08 0.56
C THR A 46 2.11 -3.40 0.82
N LEU A 47 2.99 -2.38 0.81
CA LEU A 47 4.39 -2.55 1.19
C LEU A 47 4.50 -3.00 2.64
N LEU A 48 3.81 -2.32 3.55
CA LEU A 48 3.89 -2.56 4.99
C LEU A 48 3.30 -3.93 5.37
N THR A 49 2.07 -4.19 4.93
CA THR A 49 1.34 -5.43 5.26
C THR A 49 1.81 -6.62 4.43
N GLY A 50 1.97 -6.43 3.13
CA GLY A 50 2.31 -7.52 2.21
C GLY A 50 3.76 -7.94 2.29
N ALA A 51 4.70 -7.01 2.11
CA ALA A 51 6.12 -7.31 2.14
C ALA A 51 6.70 -7.33 3.55
N GLY A 52 6.19 -6.48 4.45
CA GLY A 52 6.66 -6.34 5.82
C GLY A 52 5.97 -7.23 6.84
N GLY A 53 4.82 -7.81 6.52
CA GLY A 53 4.02 -8.61 7.45
C GLY A 53 3.48 -7.83 8.66
N GLN A 54 3.41 -6.50 8.55
CA GLN A 54 2.99 -5.61 9.63
C GLN A 54 1.57 -5.11 9.36
N LEU A 55 0.61 -5.59 10.15
CA LEU A 55 -0.77 -5.11 10.08
C LEU A 55 -0.84 -3.69 10.66
N SER A 56 -1.25 -2.72 9.83
CA SER A 56 -1.52 -1.35 10.24
C SER A 56 -2.96 -0.98 9.92
N LEU A 57 -3.69 -0.53 10.93
CA LEU A 57 -5.02 0.05 10.81
C LEU A 57 -4.98 1.58 10.85
N GLY A 58 -3.78 2.16 10.81
CA GLY A 58 -3.54 3.60 10.91
C GLY A 58 -3.38 4.33 9.58
N GLN A 59 -3.68 3.70 8.46
CA GLN A 59 -3.38 4.28 7.14
C GLN A 59 -4.13 5.59 6.90
N ALA A 60 -5.38 5.70 7.41
CA ALA A 60 -6.15 6.94 7.34
C ALA A 60 -5.47 8.08 8.11
N ALA A 61 -4.92 7.82 9.31
CA ALA A 61 -4.21 8.85 10.08
C ALA A 61 -2.94 9.34 9.37
N LEU A 62 -2.22 8.44 8.67
CA LEU A 62 -1.06 8.81 7.87
C LEU A 62 -1.44 9.66 6.65
N MET A 63 -2.56 9.32 6.00
CA MET A 63 -3.10 10.16 4.92
C MET A 63 -3.60 11.51 5.47
N ALA A 64 -4.26 11.52 6.64
CA ALA A 64 -4.67 12.76 7.30
C ALA A 64 -3.47 13.67 7.61
N ALA A 65 -2.39 13.12 8.18
CA ALA A 65 -1.17 13.89 8.42
C ALA A 65 -0.62 14.53 7.13
N GLY A 66 -0.67 13.80 6.00
CA GLY A 66 -0.32 14.37 4.70
C GLY A 66 -1.28 15.47 4.25
N ALA A 67 -2.59 15.26 4.40
CA ALA A 67 -3.61 16.22 4.02
C ALA A 67 -3.53 17.53 4.82
N TYR A 68 -3.36 17.44 6.13
CA TYR A 68 -3.19 18.61 7.00
C TYR A 68 -1.87 19.34 6.73
N SER A 69 -0.77 18.59 6.52
CA SER A 69 0.51 19.23 6.15
C SER A 69 0.42 19.93 4.80
N TYR A 70 -0.32 19.36 3.84
CA TYR A 70 -0.63 19.99 2.56
C TYR A 70 -1.41 21.28 2.79
N ALA A 71 -2.55 21.22 3.50
CA ALA A 71 -3.46 22.33 3.70
C ALA A 71 -2.78 23.52 4.42
N LEU A 72 -2.06 23.24 5.51
CA LEU A 72 -1.31 24.26 6.27
C LEU A 72 -0.27 24.96 5.40
N THR A 73 0.51 24.20 4.64
CA THR A 73 1.55 24.77 3.78
C THR A 73 0.95 25.54 2.61
N ALA A 74 -0.11 25.00 1.99
CA ALA A 74 -0.76 25.67 0.86
C ALA A 74 -1.39 27.01 1.28
N ASN A 75 -2.11 27.03 2.40
CA ASN A 75 -2.73 28.26 2.91
C ASN A 75 -1.66 29.28 3.33
N SER A 76 -0.62 28.89 4.06
CA SER A 76 0.45 29.82 4.49
C SER A 76 1.22 30.42 3.31
N MET A 77 1.42 29.66 2.23
CA MET A 77 2.06 30.17 1.01
C MET A 77 1.13 31.08 0.21
N ALA A 78 -0.17 30.80 0.19
CA ALA A 78 -1.17 31.66 -0.44
C ALA A 78 -1.25 33.02 0.28
N ASP A 79 -1.28 33.01 1.62
CA ASP A 79 -1.28 34.22 2.45
C ASP A 79 0.00 35.03 2.27
N ALA A 80 1.13 34.39 1.99
CA ALA A 80 2.41 35.05 1.65
C ALA A 80 2.46 35.56 0.20
N GLY A 81 1.40 35.43 -0.58
CA GLY A 81 1.33 35.88 -1.97
C GLY A 81 2.18 35.08 -2.95
N THR A 82 2.52 33.84 -2.59
CA THR A 82 3.29 32.94 -3.48
C THR A 82 2.39 32.46 -4.63
N GLU A 83 2.86 32.57 -5.85
CA GLU A 83 2.13 32.14 -7.04
C GLU A 83 2.90 31.09 -7.85
N GLY A 84 2.20 30.41 -8.76
CA GLY A 84 2.79 29.50 -9.75
C GLY A 84 3.04 28.10 -9.25
N THR A 85 4.01 27.42 -9.87
CA THR A 85 4.27 25.98 -9.67
C THR A 85 4.74 25.64 -8.25
N LEU A 86 5.36 26.58 -7.54
CA LEU A 86 5.81 26.39 -6.16
C LEU A 86 4.63 26.14 -5.21
N LEU A 87 3.51 26.85 -5.43
CA LEU A 87 2.28 26.69 -4.64
C LEU A 87 1.65 25.29 -4.78
N LEU A 88 2.07 24.52 -5.78
CA LEU A 88 1.65 23.13 -5.97
C LEU A 88 2.66 22.14 -5.40
N LEU A 89 3.95 22.31 -5.71
CA LEU A 89 4.98 21.32 -5.40
C LEU A 89 5.38 21.34 -3.92
N VAL A 90 5.50 22.53 -3.31
CA VAL A 90 5.93 22.64 -1.91
C VAL A 90 4.91 22.05 -0.95
N PRO A 91 3.59 22.31 -1.05
CA PRO A 91 2.60 21.64 -0.21
C PRO A 91 2.55 20.11 -0.40
N LEU A 92 2.76 19.61 -1.63
CA LEU A 92 2.85 18.15 -1.86
C LEU A 92 4.08 17.53 -1.20
N ALA A 93 5.22 18.23 -1.26
CA ALA A 93 6.42 17.81 -0.54
C ALA A 93 6.21 17.84 0.99
N ALA A 94 5.54 18.87 1.51
CA ALA A 94 5.17 18.96 2.92
C ALA A 94 4.23 17.83 3.34
N ALA A 95 3.27 17.43 2.49
CA ALA A 95 2.39 16.29 2.74
C ALA A 95 3.19 14.98 2.92
N VAL A 96 4.15 14.74 2.04
CA VAL A 96 5.03 13.56 2.13
C VAL A 96 5.88 13.60 3.39
N LEU A 97 6.49 14.73 3.69
CA LEU A 97 7.38 14.91 4.84
C LEU A 97 6.61 14.82 6.17
N GLY A 98 5.47 15.50 6.30
CA GLY A 98 4.63 15.46 7.50
C GLY A 98 4.14 14.06 7.84
N ALA A 99 3.65 13.34 6.84
CA ALA A 99 3.27 11.94 7.02
C ALA A 99 4.49 11.04 7.31
N ALA A 100 5.65 11.27 6.70
CA ALA A 100 6.87 10.52 6.97
C ALA A 100 7.38 10.74 8.41
N VAL A 101 7.28 11.96 8.95
CA VAL A 101 7.61 12.28 10.35
C VAL A 101 6.67 11.53 11.30
N LEU A 102 5.35 11.56 11.06
CA LEU A 102 4.41 10.77 11.85
C LEU A 102 4.71 9.26 11.73
N GLY A 103 5.02 8.80 10.52
CA GLY A 103 5.43 7.42 10.25
C GLY A 103 6.72 7.02 10.93
N LEU A 104 7.65 7.93 11.14
CA LEU A 104 8.85 7.70 11.94
C LEU A 104 8.51 7.48 13.41
N VAL A 105 7.64 8.31 13.99
CA VAL A 105 7.17 8.18 15.38
C VAL A 105 6.47 6.82 15.56
N ILE A 106 5.54 6.48 14.68
CA ILE A 106 4.83 5.19 14.70
C ILE A 106 5.82 4.04 14.48
N GLY A 107 6.74 4.18 13.54
CA GLY A 107 7.75 3.18 13.22
C GLY A 107 8.67 2.87 14.40
N LEU A 108 9.06 3.87 15.19
CA LEU A 108 9.84 3.67 16.41
C LEU A 108 9.06 2.85 17.45
N ALA A 109 7.77 3.11 17.62
CA ALA A 109 6.89 2.30 18.45
C ALA A 109 6.72 0.88 17.86
N ALA A 110 6.52 0.76 16.56
CA ALA A 110 6.38 -0.51 15.83
C ALA A 110 7.64 -1.39 15.91
N GLY A 111 8.81 -0.79 16.06
CA GLY A 111 10.07 -1.53 16.29
C GLY A 111 10.06 -2.36 17.58
N ARG A 112 9.25 -1.96 18.56
CA ARG A 112 9.09 -2.62 19.86
C ARG A 112 7.80 -3.45 19.96
N LEU A 113 6.76 -3.09 19.21
CA LEU A 113 5.47 -3.75 19.23
C LEU A 113 5.42 -4.88 18.18
N HIS A 114 4.73 -5.98 18.51
CA HIS A 114 4.61 -7.15 17.65
C HIS A 114 3.15 -7.58 17.50
N GLY A 115 2.79 -8.07 16.33
CA GLY A 115 1.48 -8.66 16.06
C GLY A 115 0.29 -7.72 16.31
N PRO A 116 -0.75 -8.16 17.05
CA PRO A 116 -1.99 -7.42 17.25
C PRO A 116 -1.83 -6.08 17.98
N TYR A 117 -0.81 -5.95 18.83
CA TYR A 117 -0.56 -4.71 19.57
C TYR A 117 -0.22 -3.54 18.65
N LEU A 118 0.47 -3.81 17.55
CA LEU A 118 0.77 -2.80 16.54
C LEU A 118 -0.50 -2.32 15.82
N ALA A 119 -1.39 -3.26 15.47
CA ALA A 119 -2.67 -2.92 14.85
C ALA A 119 -3.54 -2.08 15.79
N GLY A 120 -3.64 -2.45 17.08
CA GLY A 120 -4.34 -1.67 18.09
C GLY A 120 -3.76 -0.27 18.28
N PHE A 121 -2.43 -0.14 18.35
CA PHE A 121 -1.76 1.16 18.46
C PHE A 121 -2.05 2.06 17.25
N THR A 122 -1.94 1.52 16.03
CA THR A 122 -2.21 2.30 14.81
C THR A 122 -3.69 2.65 14.64
N MET A 123 -4.60 1.80 15.13
CA MET A 123 -6.03 2.07 15.19
C MET A 123 -6.33 3.22 16.17
N ALA A 124 -5.71 3.22 17.35
CA ALA A 124 -5.88 4.28 18.34
C ALA A 124 -5.52 5.67 17.79
N LEU A 125 -4.51 5.76 16.91
CA LEU A 125 -4.14 7.02 16.26
C LEU A 125 -5.24 7.57 15.34
N VAL A 126 -5.95 6.69 14.63
CA VAL A 126 -7.08 7.13 13.78
C VAL A 126 -8.24 7.61 14.63
N VAL A 127 -8.55 6.88 15.71
CA VAL A 127 -9.63 7.25 16.66
C VAL A 127 -9.31 8.55 17.39
N ALA A 128 -8.04 8.81 17.68
CA ALA A 128 -7.60 10.04 18.35
C ALA A 128 -7.61 11.27 17.41
N LEU A 129 -7.66 11.09 16.09
CA LEU A 129 -7.54 12.19 15.12
C LEU A 129 -8.58 13.33 15.36
N PRO A 130 -9.90 13.06 15.52
CA PRO A 130 -10.87 14.12 15.80
C PRO A 130 -10.57 14.87 17.12
N ALA A 131 -10.14 14.15 18.17
CA ALA A 131 -9.78 14.76 19.44
C ALA A 131 -8.54 15.68 19.31
N VAL A 132 -7.54 15.29 18.50
CA VAL A 132 -6.38 16.12 18.23
C VAL A 132 -6.78 17.37 17.45
N THR A 133 -7.61 17.25 16.42
CA THR A 133 -8.04 18.40 15.61
C THR A 133 -8.92 19.37 16.39
N SER A 134 -9.79 18.89 17.27
CA SER A 134 -10.62 19.75 18.14
C SER A 134 -9.79 20.43 19.22
N THR A 135 -8.79 19.76 19.80
CA THR A 135 -7.87 20.34 20.79
C THR A 135 -7.03 21.48 20.19
N PHE A 136 -6.52 21.29 18.98
CA PHE A 136 -5.72 22.27 18.26
C PHE A 136 -6.54 22.99 17.19
N SER A 137 -7.79 23.36 17.51
CA SER A 137 -8.74 23.95 16.56
C SER A 137 -8.26 25.22 15.89
N SER A 138 -7.45 26.03 16.58
CA SER A 138 -6.86 27.27 16.03
C SER A 138 -5.89 27.00 14.86
N VAL A 139 -5.25 25.83 14.79
CA VAL A 139 -4.29 25.46 13.76
C VAL A 139 -4.89 24.46 12.76
N LEU A 140 -5.67 23.49 13.26
CA LEU A 140 -6.19 22.39 12.47
C LEU A 140 -7.66 22.56 12.06
N GLY A 141 -8.31 23.68 12.43
CA GLY A 141 -9.68 23.99 12.04
C GLY A 141 -10.76 23.18 12.78
N GLY A 142 -10.39 22.44 13.84
CA GLY A 142 -11.33 21.64 14.65
C GLY A 142 -12.04 20.54 13.85
N ASP A 143 -13.32 20.33 14.15
CA ASP A 143 -14.15 19.30 13.52
C ASP A 143 -14.47 19.61 12.05
N GLN A 144 -14.48 20.89 11.66
CA GLN A 144 -14.69 21.32 10.27
C GLN A 144 -13.45 21.07 9.39
N GLY A 145 -12.26 21.01 10.00
CA GLY A 145 -11.00 20.89 9.30
C GLY A 145 -10.57 22.21 8.63
N LEU A 146 -9.61 22.08 7.74
CA LEU A 146 -9.03 23.22 6.98
C LEU A 146 -9.58 23.26 5.57
N TRP A 147 -10.06 24.41 5.14
CA TRP A 147 -10.38 24.70 3.75
C TRP A 147 -9.11 25.18 3.03
N ILE A 148 -8.97 24.79 1.77
CA ILE A 148 -7.82 25.14 0.93
C ILE A 148 -8.31 26.15 -0.10
N THR A 149 -7.79 27.37 -0.03
CA THR A 149 -8.22 28.49 -0.89
C THR A 149 -7.37 28.64 -2.13
N VAL A 150 -6.45 27.72 -2.37
CA VAL A 150 -5.50 27.77 -3.49
C VAL A 150 -6.17 27.42 -4.81
N GLU A 151 -5.85 28.18 -5.86
CA GLU A 151 -6.32 27.89 -7.21
C GLU A 151 -5.87 26.49 -7.68
N LYS A 152 -6.82 25.74 -8.22
CA LYS A 152 -6.61 24.34 -8.64
C LYS A 152 -5.72 24.22 -9.88
N ARG A 153 -5.58 25.28 -10.66
CA ARG A 153 -4.98 25.23 -12.00
C ARG A 153 -4.06 26.44 -12.25
N PRO A 154 -2.88 26.22 -12.86
CA PRO A 154 -2.00 27.33 -13.28
C PRO A 154 -2.71 28.28 -14.25
N THR A 155 -2.45 29.57 -14.12
CA THR A 155 -3.07 30.63 -14.95
C THR A 155 -2.87 30.39 -16.45
N ALA A 156 -1.74 29.81 -16.85
CA ALA A 156 -1.40 29.53 -18.24
C ALA A 156 -2.33 28.50 -18.93
N LEU A 157 -3.03 27.66 -18.16
CA LEU A 157 -3.93 26.62 -18.66
C LEU A 157 -5.41 27.00 -18.54
N ARG A 158 -5.71 28.24 -18.14
CA ARG A 158 -7.09 28.74 -18.07
C ARG A 158 -7.70 28.79 -19.48
N GLY A 159 -8.82 28.11 -19.65
CA GLY A 159 -9.57 28.07 -20.92
C GLY A 159 -9.31 26.84 -21.81
N THR A 160 -8.22 26.09 -21.64
CA THR A 160 -7.90 24.90 -22.46
C THR A 160 -8.18 23.57 -21.80
N VAL A 161 -8.06 23.50 -20.44
CA VAL A 161 -8.18 22.27 -19.66
C VAL A 161 -9.14 22.49 -18.49
N SER A 162 -10.00 21.53 -18.16
CA SER A 162 -10.85 21.61 -16.97
C SER A 162 -10.02 21.47 -15.68
N ASN A 163 -10.53 21.99 -14.57
CA ASN A 163 -9.86 21.84 -13.27
C ASN A 163 -9.68 20.37 -12.89
N GLU A 164 -10.68 19.56 -13.14
CA GLU A 164 -10.73 18.13 -12.84
C GLU A 164 -9.72 17.34 -13.68
N ALA A 165 -9.56 17.69 -14.96
CA ALA A 165 -8.54 17.07 -15.82
C ALA A 165 -7.12 17.40 -15.34
N TRP A 166 -6.86 18.65 -14.96
CA TRP A 166 -5.58 19.05 -14.39
C TRP A 166 -5.27 18.29 -13.08
N GLN A 167 -6.26 18.18 -12.18
CA GLN A 167 -6.12 17.40 -10.95
C GLN A 167 -5.80 15.93 -11.24
N ALA A 168 -6.48 15.35 -12.24
CA ALA A 168 -6.22 13.97 -12.67
C ALA A 168 -4.79 13.79 -13.21
N TRP A 169 -4.28 14.73 -14.02
CA TRP A 169 -2.90 14.67 -14.53
C TRP A 169 -1.89 14.66 -13.42
N LEU A 170 -2.04 15.58 -12.48
CA LEU A 170 -1.14 15.66 -11.31
C LEU A 170 -1.20 14.37 -10.49
N ALA A 171 -2.42 13.88 -10.20
CA ALA A 171 -2.60 12.67 -9.41
C ALA A 171 -2.03 11.43 -10.12
N VAL A 172 -2.19 11.31 -11.44
CA VAL A 172 -1.60 10.22 -12.24
C VAL A 172 -0.09 10.27 -12.19
N VAL A 173 0.52 11.44 -12.42
CA VAL A 173 2.00 11.59 -12.37
C VAL A 173 2.54 11.22 -10.99
N CYS A 174 1.94 11.75 -9.92
CA CYS A 174 2.35 11.46 -8.54
C CYS A 174 2.16 9.98 -8.17
N SER A 175 1.03 9.37 -8.54
CA SER A 175 0.77 7.96 -8.23
C SER A 175 1.70 7.01 -8.99
N VAL A 176 1.99 7.29 -10.26
CA VAL A 176 2.96 6.53 -11.05
C VAL A 176 4.37 6.68 -10.48
N LEU A 177 4.74 7.88 -10.02
CA LEU A 177 6.02 8.11 -9.34
C LEU A 177 6.10 7.27 -8.05
N VAL A 178 5.09 7.33 -7.18
CA VAL A 178 5.02 6.54 -5.94
C VAL A 178 5.12 5.04 -6.24
N LEU A 179 4.31 4.53 -7.19
CA LEU A 179 4.34 3.11 -7.55
C LEU A 179 5.69 2.66 -8.07
N THR A 180 6.35 3.46 -8.91
CA THR A 180 7.67 3.12 -9.47
C THR A 180 8.75 3.14 -8.40
N LEU A 181 8.73 4.11 -7.48
CA LEU A 181 9.64 4.16 -6.34
C LEU A 181 9.45 2.95 -5.41
N LEU A 182 8.20 2.63 -5.04
CA LEU A 182 7.89 1.46 -4.21
C LEU A 182 8.26 0.15 -4.91
N ALA A 183 8.03 0.03 -6.22
CA ALA A 183 8.42 -1.14 -7.00
C ALA A 183 9.95 -1.34 -6.99
N ASN A 184 10.72 -0.27 -7.16
CA ASN A 184 12.18 -0.33 -7.11
C ASN A 184 12.68 -0.73 -5.73
N LEU A 185 12.11 -0.17 -4.66
CA LEU A 185 12.45 -0.51 -3.28
C LEU A 185 12.14 -1.99 -2.98
N LEU A 186 10.98 -2.50 -3.39
CA LEU A 186 10.58 -3.89 -3.16
C LEU A 186 11.42 -4.92 -3.94
N HIS A 187 11.93 -4.54 -5.11
CA HIS A 187 12.83 -5.40 -5.89
C HIS A 187 14.31 -5.23 -5.50
N GLY A 188 14.63 -4.16 -4.78
CA GLY A 188 15.97 -3.85 -4.30
C GLY A 188 16.41 -4.67 -3.08
N ARG A 189 17.54 -4.27 -2.48
CA ARG A 189 18.07 -4.85 -1.23
C ARG A 189 17.08 -4.68 -0.08
N PHE A 190 16.46 -3.52 0.03
CA PHE A 190 15.49 -3.22 1.07
C PHE A 190 14.31 -4.21 1.09
N GLY A 191 13.70 -4.50 -0.08
CA GLY A 191 12.59 -5.44 -0.16
C GLY A 191 12.98 -6.88 0.20
N ARG A 192 14.24 -7.29 -0.02
CA ARG A 192 14.76 -8.59 0.44
C ARG A 192 14.92 -8.62 1.96
N HIS A 193 15.49 -7.57 2.54
CA HIS A 193 15.63 -7.44 4.00
C HIS A 193 14.24 -7.44 4.67
N LEU A 194 13.28 -6.71 4.11
CA LEU A 194 11.93 -6.61 4.64
C LEU A 194 11.23 -7.98 4.69
N ARG A 195 11.33 -8.77 3.60
CA ARG A 195 10.79 -10.14 3.57
C ARG A 195 11.52 -11.08 4.52
N ALA A 196 12.85 -11.00 4.61
CA ALA A 196 13.62 -11.81 5.56
C ALA A 196 13.20 -11.55 7.01
N VAL A 197 13.01 -10.28 7.39
CA VAL A 197 12.52 -9.88 8.73
C VAL A 197 11.08 -10.35 8.96
N ARG A 198 10.23 -10.32 7.93
CA ARG A 198 8.86 -10.83 8.00
C ARG A 198 8.83 -12.34 8.25
N ASP A 199 9.63 -13.09 7.49
CA ASP A 199 9.60 -14.56 7.51
C ASP A 199 10.25 -15.11 8.80
N ASN A 200 11.40 -14.58 9.23
CA ASN A 200 12.02 -14.92 10.51
C ASN A 200 12.94 -13.79 11.02
N PRO A 201 12.50 -12.98 11.98
CA PRO A 201 13.29 -11.85 12.48
C PRO A 201 14.58 -12.27 13.20
N VAL A 202 14.60 -13.45 13.84
CA VAL A 202 15.79 -13.96 14.54
C VAL A 202 16.86 -14.38 13.54
N ALA A 203 16.49 -15.17 12.52
CA ALA A 203 17.42 -15.57 11.47
C ALA A 203 17.93 -14.37 10.67
N ALA A 204 17.08 -13.36 10.40
CA ALA A 204 17.49 -12.12 9.77
C ALA A 204 18.53 -11.35 10.61
N ALA A 205 18.36 -11.30 11.94
CA ALA A 205 19.31 -10.65 12.83
C ALA A 205 20.67 -11.38 12.84
N LEU A 206 20.69 -12.71 12.85
CA LEU A 206 21.91 -13.50 12.75
C LEU A 206 22.62 -13.31 11.41
N ALA A 207 21.87 -13.02 10.32
CA ALA A 207 22.43 -12.66 9.02
C ALA A 207 22.86 -11.17 8.91
N GLY A 208 22.90 -10.42 10.03
CA GLY A 208 23.35 -9.03 10.09
C GLY A 208 22.30 -7.99 9.69
N ILE A 209 21.01 -8.39 9.48
CA ILE A 209 19.93 -7.47 9.19
C ILE A 209 19.30 -7.00 10.50
N ASN A 210 19.25 -5.68 10.73
CA ASN A 210 18.60 -5.13 11.92
C ASN A 210 17.07 -5.08 11.74
N PRO A 211 16.27 -5.92 12.46
CA PRO A 211 14.83 -5.99 12.26
C PRO A 211 14.11 -4.68 12.63
N ALA A 212 14.53 -4.01 13.72
CA ALA A 212 13.90 -2.78 14.17
C ALA A 212 14.09 -1.66 13.14
N ARG A 213 15.31 -1.44 12.66
CA ARG A 213 15.57 -0.43 11.61
C ARG A 213 14.80 -0.73 10.33
N THR A 214 14.71 -1.98 9.91
CA THR A 214 13.98 -2.40 8.71
C THR A 214 12.49 -2.09 8.86
N LYS A 215 11.89 -2.36 10.03
CA LYS A 215 10.49 -2.05 10.32
C LYS A 215 10.22 -0.54 10.32
N VAL A 216 11.06 0.24 11.03
CA VAL A 216 10.95 1.71 11.07
C VAL A 216 11.00 2.30 9.65
N THR A 217 11.98 1.89 8.86
CA THR A 217 12.13 2.36 7.48
C THR A 217 10.90 2.00 6.63
N ALA A 218 10.32 0.80 6.80
CA ALA A 218 9.11 0.41 6.11
C ALA A 218 7.91 1.31 6.47
N PHE A 219 7.76 1.67 7.75
CA PHE A 219 6.74 2.62 8.20
C PHE A 219 6.92 4.00 7.57
N VAL A 220 8.14 4.55 7.59
CA VAL A 220 8.44 5.87 7.01
C VAL A 220 8.10 5.88 5.51
N ILE A 221 8.49 4.84 4.76
CA ILE A 221 8.21 4.76 3.32
C ILE A 221 6.70 4.62 3.06
N SER A 222 6.01 3.76 3.84
CA SER A 222 4.55 3.59 3.74
C SER A 222 3.82 4.89 4.04
N SER A 223 4.25 5.61 5.08
CA SER A 223 3.67 6.88 5.50
C SER A 223 3.92 7.98 4.48
N ALA A 224 5.11 8.03 3.87
CA ALA A 224 5.41 8.96 2.79
C ALA A 224 4.48 8.76 1.58
N ALA A 225 4.22 7.49 1.20
CA ALA A 225 3.26 7.17 0.15
C ALA A 225 1.82 7.53 0.54
N ALA A 226 1.42 7.26 1.81
CA ALA A 226 0.13 7.66 2.35
C ALA A 226 -0.03 9.18 2.38
N GLY A 227 1.03 9.91 2.76
CA GLY A 227 1.07 11.37 2.77
C GLY A 227 0.87 11.97 1.39
N MET A 228 1.51 11.42 0.35
CA MET A 228 1.24 11.81 -1.02
C MET A 228 -0.24 11.60 -1.38
N GLY A 229 -0.83 10.44 -1.03
CA GLY A 229 -2.25 10.16 -1.24
C GLY A 229 -3.16 11.14 -0.49
N GLY A 230 -2.85 11.46 0.78
CA GLY A 230 -3.58 12.42 1.59
C GLY A 230 -3.49 13.84 1.05
N GLY A 231 -2.29 14.29 0.63
CA GLY A 231 -2.08 15.59 -0.01
C GLY A 231 -2.83 15.74 -1.33
N LEU A 232 -2.80 14.70 -2.18
CA LEU A 232 -3.58 14.67 -3.42
C LEU A 232 -5.08 14.72 -3.15
N LEU A 233 -5.56 13.99 -2.14
CA LEU A 233 -6.99 14.00 -1.76
C LEU A 233 -7.39 15.39 -1.27
N ALA A 234 -6.62 16.01 -0.38
CA ALA A 234 -6.84 17.37 0.09
C ALA A 234 -6.85 18.39 -1.05
N TYR A 235 -5.92 18.25 -2.00
CA TYR A 235 -5.89 19.09 -3.20
C TYR A 235 -7.14 18.92 -4.07
N THR A 236 -7.63 17.70 -4.27
CA THR A 236 -8.81 17.44 -5.12
C THR A 236 -10.10 17.88 -4.45
N THR A 237 -10.27 17.61 -3.16
CA THR A 237 -11.47 17.97 -2.38
C THR A 237 -11.45 19.41 -1.88
N GLN A 238 -10.30 20.09 -1.93
CA GLN A 238 -10.07 21.44 -1.39
C GLN A 238 -10.35 21.53 0.12
N SER A 239 -10.21 20.42 0.82
CA SER A 239 -10.39 20.37 2.26
C SER A 239 -9.58 19.26 2.92
N ALA A 240 -9.18 19.49 4.17
CA ALA A 240 -8.61 18.50 5.06
C ALA A 240 -9.44 18.46 6.34
N SER A 241 -10.39 17.53 6.44
CA SER A 241 -11.25 17.38 7.60
C SER A 241 -11.06 16.03 8.28
N PRO A 242 -11.15 15.93 9.62
CA PRO A 242 -10.94 14.69 10.35
C PRO A 242 -11.96 13.62 9.99
N GLY A 243 -13.20 14.01 9.65
CA GLY A 243 -14.28 13.11 9.25
C GLY A 243 -13.97 12.30 7.99
N ALA A 244 -13.20 12.85 7.04
CA ALA A 244 -12.79 12.16 5.83
C ALA A 244 -11.79 11.01 6.10
N TYR A 245 -11.05 11.06 7.20
CA TYR A 245 -10.00 10.09 7.57
C TYR A 245 -10.42 9.22 8.75
N SER A 246 -11.66 8.73 8.73
CA SER A 246 -12.24 7.90 9.77
C SER A 246 -11.60 6.51 9.86
N LEU A 247 -11.88 5.81 10.97
CA LEU A 247 -11.50 4.40 11.13
C LEU A 247 -12.09 3.52 10.02
N VAL A 248 -13.35 3.79 9.63
CA VAL A 248 -14.02 3.07 8.54
C VAL A 248 -13.24 3.23 7.23
N PHE A 249 -12.75 4.44 6.93
CA PHE A 249 -11.92 4.67 5.77
C PHE A 249 -10.59 3.89 5.84
N SER A 250 -9.96 3.81 7.02
CA SER A 250 -8.74 3.00 7.19
C SER A 250 -8.99 1.51 6.95
N LEU A 251 -10.14 1.00 7.39
CA LEU A 251 -10.57 -0.38 7.10
C LEU A 251 -10.82 -0.58 5.61
N PHE A 252 -11.44 0.37 4.92
CA PHE A 252 -11.65 0.28 3.47
C PHE A 252 -10.33 0.25 2.69
N LEU A 253 -9.32 1.02 3.08
CA LEU A 253 -7.98 0.97 2.49
C LEU A 253 -7.32 -0.40 2.70
N LEU A 254 -7.45 -0.98 3.89
CA LEU A 254 -6.95 -2.32 4.17
C LEU A 254 -7.69 -3.38 3.35
N MET A 255 -9.02 -3.32 3.31
CA MET A 255 -9.85 -4.22 2.51
C MET A 255 -9.49 -4.13 1.03
N ALA A 256 -9.30 -2.92 0.50
CA ALA A 256 -8.87 -2.71 -0.88
C ALA A 256 -7.50 -3.33 -1.17
N ALA A 257 -6.54 -3.24 -0.23
CA ALA A 257 -5.25 -3.90 -0.35
C ALA A 257 -5.36 -5.44 -0.35
N VAL A 258 -6.26 -5.99 0.47
CA VAL A 258 -6.52 -7.45 0.56
C VAL A 258 -7.18 -7.94 -0.72
N VAL A 259 -8.27 -7.30 -1.14
CA VAL A 259 -9.04 -7.64 -2.35
C VAL A 259 -8.20 -7.52 -3.62
N GLY A 260 -7.39 -6.48 -3.70
CA GLY A 260 -6.45 -6.30 -4.81
C GLY A 260 -5.41 -7.42 -4.89
N GLY A 261 -4.97 -7.91 -3.73
CA GLY A 261 -3.95 -8.97 -3.56
C GLY A 261 -2.78 -8.50 -2.70
N ILE A 262 -2.72 -9.02 -1.47
CA ILE A 262 -1.69 -8.64 -0.48
C ILE A 262 -0.28 -8.88 -1.04
N GLY A 263 0.55 -7.84 -1.02
CA GLY A 263 1.94 -7.92 -1.46
C GLY A 263 2.18 -7.66 -2.95
N SER A 264 1.14 -7.34 -3.71
CA SER A 264 1.24 -6.96 -5.13
C SER A 264 0.88 -5.49 -5.33
N LEU A 265 1.84 -4.68 -5.82
CA LEU A 265 1.56 -3.28 -6.18
C LEU A 265 0.56 -3.15 -7.34
N THR A 266 0.52 -4.12 -8.25
CA THR A 266 -0.52 -4.17 -9.30
C THR A 266 -1.89 -4.52 -8.71
N GLY A 267 -1.93 -5.30 -7.62
CA GLY A 267 -3.13 -5.53 -6.85
C GLY A 267 -3.66 -4.25 -6.22
N ALA A 268 -2.78 -3.38 -5.72
CA ALA A 268 -3.19 -2.09 -5.15
C ALA A 268 -3.98 -1.23 -6.15
N VAL A 269 -3.66 -1.31 -7.46
CA VAL A 269 -4.41 -0.61 -8.52
C VAL A 269 -5.86 -1.11 -8.59
N TRP A 270 -6.05 -2.44 -8.59
CA TRP A 270 -7.38 -3.04 -8.59
C TRP A 270 -8.18 -2.69 -7.33
N GLY A 271 -7.51 -2.69 -6.17
CA GLY A 271 -8.12 -2.29 -4.91
C GLY A 271 -8.57 -0.83 -4.91
N ALA A 272 -7.73 0.10 -5.39
CA ALA A 272 -8.06 1.52 -5.49
C ALA A 272 -9.22 1.78 -6.46
N LEU A 273 -9.21 1.10 -7.61
CA LEU A 273 -10.28 1.18 -8.60
C LEU A 273 -11.61 0.70 -8.01
N LEU A 274 -11.59 -0.45 -7.32
CA LEU A 274 -12.79 -1.01 -6.69
C LEU A 274 -13.34 -0.06 -5.62
N LEU A 275 -12.46 0.53 -4.79
CA LEU A 275 -12.85 1.41 -3.70
C LEU A 275 -13.62 2.65 -4.18
N VAL A 276 -13.28 3.18 -5.36
CA VAL A 276 -13.95 4.36 -5.95
C VAL A 276 -15.11 3.95 -6.85
N ALA A 277 -14.94 2.90 -7.67
CA ALA A 277 -15.95 2.50 -8.63
C ALA A 277 -17.17 1.85 -7.98
N LEU A 278 -17.00 1.06 -6.89
CA LEU A 278 -18.09 0.31 -6.30
C LEU A 278 -19.20 1.19 -5.72
N PRO A 279 -18.93 2.22 -4.89
CA PRO A 279 -19.97 3.13 -4.43
C PRO A 279 -20.70 3.83 -5.57
N HIS A 280 -19.98 4.24 -6.62
CA HIS A 280 -20.56 4.88 -7.79
C HIS A 280 -21.46 3.93 -8.60
N LEU A 281 -21.06 2.68 -8.77
CA LEU A 281 -21.88 1.66 -9.43
C LEU A 281 -23.16 1.38 -8.64
N ILE A 282 -23.07 1.33 -7.31
CA ILE A 282 -24.21 1.12 -6.42
C ILE A 282 -25.19 2.28 -6.53
N SER A 283 -24.72 3.54 -6.39
CA SER A 283 -25.60 4.71 -6.50
C SER A 283 -26.26 4.83 -7.87
N THR A 284 -25.56 4.47 -8.95
CA THR A 284 -26.11 4.45 -10.29
C THR A 284 -27.15 3.33 -10.46
N ALA A 285 -26.93 2.17 -9.86
CA ALA A 285 -27.87 1.06 -9.90
C ALA A 285 -29.15 1.36 -9.09
N THR A 286 -29.01 1.94 -7.89
CA THR A 286 -30.15 2.34 -7.04
C THR A 286 -30.99 3.44 -7.71
N ALA A 287 -30.34 4.40 -8.40
CA ALA A 287 -31.05 5.44 -9.15
C ALA A 287 -31.89 4.90 -10.33
N ARG A 288 -31.51 3.73 -10.89
CA ARG A 288 -32.26 3.08 -11.99
C ARG A 288 -33.41 2.19 -11.53
N LEU A 289 -33.48 1.87 -10.23
CA LEU A 289 -34.47 0.93 -9.69
C LEU A 289 -35.79 1.59 -9.24
N ASP A 290 -36.02 2.88 -9.53
CA ASP A 290 -37.23 3.66 -9.15
C ASP A 290 -37.72 3.37 -7.72
N LEU A 291 -36.77 3.26 -6.79
CA LEU A 291 -37.05 3.01 -5.37
C LEU A 291 -37.71 4.24 -4.74
N SER A 292 -38.63 4.02 -3.81
CA SER A 292 -39.21 5.12 -3.02
C SER A 292 -38.09 5.96 -2.38
N ALA A 293 -38.26 7.29 -2.33
CA ALA A 293 -37.23 8.21 -1.82
C ALA A 293 -36.70 7.84 -0.43
N ASP A 294 -37.58 7.29 0.45
CA ASP A 294 -37.20 6.82 1.81
C ASP A 294 -36.30 5.59 1.75
N LEU A 295 -36.57 4.64 0.85
CA LEU A 295 -35.72 3.45 0.64
C LEU A 295 -34.39 3.84 -0.03
N ALA A 296 -34.41 4.72 -1.02
CA ALA A 296 -33.20 5.20 -1.67
C ALA A 296 -32.27 5.90 -0.68
N GLN A 297 -32.78 6.76 0.20
CA GLN A 297 -31.98 7.45 1.20
C GLN A 297 -31.41 6.51 2.29
N ARG A 298 -32.15 5.49 2.71
CA ARG A 298 -31.67 4.45 3.65
C ARG A 298 -30.60 3.54 3.02
N LEU A 299 -30.69 3.31 1.73
CA LEU A 299 -29.79 2.45 0.98
C LEU A 299 -28.51 3.16 0.56
N ASP A 300 -28.54 4.47 0.27
CA ASP A 300 -27.43 5.24 -0.28
C ASP A 300 -26.19 5.29 0.63
N GLY A 301 -26.38 5.33 1.96
CA GLY A 301 -25.27 5.33 2.93
C GLY A 301 -24.84 3.93 3.38
N ASN A 302 -25.79 3.15 3.87
CA ASN A 302 -25.51 1.88 4.55
C ASN A 302 -25.35 0.71 3.57
N LEU A 303 -26.05 0.74 2.42
CA LEU A 303 -25.97 -0.31 1.42
C LEU A 303 -24.60 -0.37 0.75
N ALA A 304 -23.97 0.78 0.49
CA ALA A 304 -22.63 0.83 -0.08
C ALA A 304 -21.61 0.10 0.82
N VAL A 305 -21.69 0.33 2.13
CA VAL A 305 -20.84 -0.35 3.13
C VAL A 305 -21.14 -1.85 3.17
N ALA A 306 -22.42 -2.23 3.20
CA ALA A 306 -22.83 -3.63 3.24
C ALA A 306 -22.40 -4.39 1.97
N ILE A 307 -22.61 -3.80 0.78
CA ILE A 307 -22.20 -4.41 -0.49
C ILE A 307 -20.67 -4.48 -0.58
N PHE A 308 -19.95 -3.46 -0.13
CA PHE A 308 -18.49 -3.51 -0.08
C PHE A 308 -18.01 -4.65 0.81
N GLY A 309 -18.62 -4.84 1.98
CA GLY A 309 -18.36 -5.98 2.87
C GLY A 309 -18.69 -7.32 2.22
N LEU A 310 -19.82 -7.43 1.52
CA LEU A 310 -20.21 -8.64 0.79
C LEU A 310 -19.23 -8.96 -0.34
N VAL A 311 -18.85 -7.96 -1.14
CA VAL A 311 -17.83 -8.12 -2.21
C VAL A 311 -16.51 -8.58 -1.62
N LEU A 312 -16.11 -8.03 -0.46
CA LEU A 312 -14.91 -8.48 0.23
C LEU A 312 -15.00 -9.97 0.59
N ILE A 313 -16.09 -10.40 1.21
CA ILE A 313 -16.31 -11.79 1.60
C ILE A 313 -16.24 -12.69 0.36
N LEU A 314 -16.94 -12.33 -0.70
CA LEU A 314 -16.93 -13.07 -1.97
C LEU A 314 -15.52 -13.17 -2.57
N VAL A 315 -14.77 -12.06 -2.60
CA VAL A 315 -13.42 -12.06 -3.15
C VAL A 315 -12.47 -12.92 -2.30
N VAL A 316 -12.56 -12.83 -0.97
CA VAL A 316 -11.72 -13.65 -0.08
C VAL A 316 -12.05 -15.16 -0.24
N LEU A 317 -13.34 -15.51 -0.39
CA LEU A 317 -13.76 -16.90 -0.59
C LEU A 317 -13.39 -17.46 -1.97
N LEU A 318 -13.61 -16.69 -3.03
CA LEU A 318 -13.41 -17.12 -4.42
C LEU A 318 -11.98 -16.94 -4.91
N ALA A 319 -11.28 -15.93 -4.40
CA ALA A 319 -9.93 -15.56 -4.81
C ALA A 319 -9.05 -15.24 -3.58
N PRO A 320 -8.64 -16.25 -2.80
CA PRO A 320 -7.83 -16.04 -1.58
C PRO A 320 -6.47 -15.37 -1.84
N GLN A 321 -6.03 -15.28 -3.09
CA GLN A 321 -4.86 -14.52 -3.53
C GLN A 321 -5.21 -13.13 -4.08
N GLY A 322 -6.47 -12.68 -3.93
CA GLY A 322 -6.99 -11.43 -4.47
C GLY A 322 -7.19 -11.45 -5.99
N ILE A 323 -7.72 -10.35 -6.52
CA ILE A 323 -8.00 -10.17 -7.96
C ILE A 323 -6.73 -10.40 -8.79
N GLN A 324 -5.58 -9.88 -8.35
CA GLN A 324 -4.31 -10.06 -9.04
C GLN A 324 -3.88 -11.53 -9.12
N GLY A 325 -4.08 -12.30 -8.06
CA GLY A 325 -3.79 -13.74 -8.05
C GLY A 325 -4.64 -14.52 -9.04
N LEU A 326 -5.92 -14.17 -9.14
CA LEU A 326 -6.85 -14.75 -10.11
C LEU A 326 -6.42 -14.44 -11.55
N LEU A 327 -6.08 -13.21 -11.87
CA LEU A 327 -5.62 -12.78 -13.19
C LEU A 327 -4.32 -13.50 -13.60
N VAL A 328 -3.38 -13.66 -12.67
CA VAL A 328 -2.14 -14.40 -12.93
C VAL A 328 -2.41 -15.88 -13.19
N ARG A 329 -3.36 -16.51 -12.45
CA ARG A 329 -3.74 -17.92 -12.68
C ARG A 329 -4.38 -18.11 -14.06
N ILE A 330 -5.30 -17.22 -14.45
CA ILE A 330 -5.93 -17.23 -15.78
C ILE A 330 -4.86 -17.05 -16.88
N GLY A 331 -3.97 -16.07 -16.71
CA GLY A 331 -2.88 -15.82 -17.67
C GLY A 331 -1.90 -16.99 -17.82
N ARG A 332 -1.65 -17.74 -16.74
CA ARG A 332 -0.82 -18.97 -16.78
C ARG A 332 -1.52 -20.15 -17.49
N ARG A 333 -2.85 -20.23 -17.41
CA ARG A 333 -3.61 -21.26 -18.15
C ARG A 333 -3.60 -21.02 -19.66
N ILE A 334 -3.54 -19.75 -20.09
CA ILE A 334 -3.53 -19.36 -21.49
C ILE A 334 -2.13 -19.51 -22.11
N ARG A 335 -1.06 -19.41 -21.31
CA ARG A 335 0.31 -19.65 -21.76
C ARG A 335 0.72 -21.07 -21.34
N PRO A 336 0.85 -22.03 -22.28
CA PRO A 336 1.37 -23.34 -21.95
C PRO A 336 2.75 -23.22 -21.31
N PRO A 337 3.10 -24.09 -20.34
CA PRO A 337 4.40 -24.07 -19.71
C PRO A 337 5.48 -24.23 -20.80
N ARG A 338 6.43 -23.30 -20.84
CA ARG A 338 7.66 -23.52 -21.59
C ARG A 338 8.22 -24.84 -21.12
N ALA A 339 8.39 -25.79 -22.03
CA ALA A 339 9.00 -27.08 -21.75
C ALA A 339 10.31 -26.81 -20.99
N VAL A 340 10.31 -27.13 -19.72
CA VAL A 340 11.55 -27.17 -18.93
C VAL A 340 12.32 -28.32 -19.55
N SER A 341 13.48 -28.02 -20.14
CA SER A 341 14.41 -29.06 -20.57
C SER A 341 14.58 -30.05 -19.42
N PRO A 342 14.45 -31.35 -19.65
CA PRO A 342 14.60 -32.33 -18.57
C PRO A 342 15.96 -32.06 -17.90
N PRO A 343 16.04 -32.14 -16.56
CA PRO A 343 17.32 -32.00 -15.87
C PRO A 343 18.29 -32.97 -16.52
N LEU A 344 19.48 -32.46 -16.90
CA LEU A 344 20.60 -33.28 -17.35
C LEU A 344 20.64 -34.50 -16.41
N SER A 345 20.43 -35.69 -16.98
CA SER A 345 20.44 -36.94 -16.24
C SER A 345 21.68 -36.92 -15.33
N SER A 346 21.45 -37.01 -14.03
CA SER A 346 22.54 -37.21 -13.06
C SER A 346 23.43 -38.32 -13.61
N PRO A 347 24.76 -38.15 -13.55
CA PRO A 347 25.68 -39.20 -14.02
C PRO A 347 25.23 -40.50 -13.32
N LYS A 348 25.03 -41.56 -14.14
CA LYS A 348 24.69 -42.87 -13.65
C LYS A 348 25.73 -43.22 -12.58
N PRO A 349 25.35 -43.62 -11.36
CA PRO A 349 26.32 -43.98 -10.34
C PRO A 349 27.26 -45.02 -10.92
N ALA A 350 28.56 -44.78 -10.79
CA ALA A 350 29.59 -45.72 -11.23
C ALA A 350 29.30 -47.10 -10.61
N PRO A 351 29.50 -48.20 -11.36
CA PRO A 351 29.31 -49.53 -10.83
C PRO A 351 30.19 -49.68 -9.57
N PRO A 352 29.71 -50.34 -8.52
CA PRO A 352 30.46 -50.50 -7.30
C PRO A 352 31.84 -51.17 -7.66
N SER A 353 32.91 -50.44 -7.37
CA SER A 353 34.26 -50.98 -7.48
C SER A 353 34.29 -52.27 -6.66
N THR A 354 34.72 -53.38 -7.28
CA THR A 354 34.94 -54.65 -6.60
C THR A 354 35.93 -54.40 -5.44
N ALA A 355 35.38 -54.17 -4.28
CA ALA A 355 36.14 -54.00 -3.04
C ALA A 355 36.85 -55.30 -2.73
N THR A 356 38.17 -55.28 -2.76
CA THR A 356 39.05 -56.31 -2.18
C THR A 356 38.61 -56.55 -0.71
N PRO A 357 38.44 -57.82 -0.29
CA PRO A 357 37.98 -58.09 1.09
C PRO A 357 39.03 -57.55 2.10
N PRO A 358 38.58 -57.01 3.21
CA PRO A 358 39.51 -56.44 4.20
C PRO A 358 40.31 -57.56 4.85
N THR A 359 41.63 -57.40 4.86
CA THR A 359 42.61 -58.25 5.55
C THR A 359 42.24 -58.31 7.02
N ARG A 360 42.05 -59.54 7.54
CA ARG A 360 41.74 -59.80 8.96
C ARG A 360 42.90 -59.30 9.80
N ILE A 361 42.69 -58.37 10.68
CA ILE A 361 43.59 -57.98 11.76
C ILE A 361 43.46 -59.02 12.86
N PRO A 362 44.54 -59.66 13.37
CA PRO A 362 44.48 -60.59 14.46
C PRO A 362 44.16 -59.87 15.79
N ALA A 363 43.25 -60.43 16.58
CA ALA A 363 42.86 -59.91 17.89
C ALA A 363 44.01 -60.02 18.92
N PRO A 364 44.26 -59.04 19.75
CA PRO A 364 45.17 -59.16 20.87
C PRO A 364 44.53 -59.95 22.01
N HIS A 365 45.16 -61.05 22.38
CA HIS A 365 44.92 -61.74 23.66
C HIS A 365 45.31 -60.83 24.86
N GLY A 366 44.36 -60.52 25.69
CA GLY A 366 44.61 -59.80 26.95
C GLY A 366 43.52 -60.06 27.94
N GLN A 367 43.92 -60.78 28.97
CA GLN A 367 43.21 -61.37 30.10
C GLN A 367 42.41 -60.35 30.93
N LEU A 368 41.18 -60.75 31.27
CA LEU A 368 40.42 -60.20 32.40
C LEU A 368 41.01 -60.58 33.76
N PRO A 369 41.01 -59.73 34.75
CA PRO A 369 40.89 -60.14 36.12
C PRO A 369 39.55 -59.77 36.74
N ALA A 370 39.16 -60.62 37.63
CA ALA A 370 37.88 -60.76 38.32
C ALA A 370 37.57 -59.61 39.29
N THR A 371 36.28 -59.38 39.43
CA THR A 371 35.62 -58.60 40.47
C THR A 371 35.81 -59.20 41.85
N PRO A 372 35.85 -58.41 42.96
CA PRO A 372 35.20 -58.83 44.19
C PRO A 372 33.98 -57.96 44.54
N LYS A 373 32.96 -58.66 45.01
CA LYS A 373 31.79 -58.16 45.70
C LYS A 373 32.10 -57.53 47.03
N GLY A 374 31.29 -56.63 47.46
CA GLY A 374 30.93 -56.43 48.87
C GLY A 374 31.22 -55.01 49.41
N GLN A 375 30.31 -54.27 49.67
CA GLN A 375 29.52 -53.77 50.81
C GLN A 375 28.71 -52.57 50.39
#